data_a9e968a49a43b519da535c4d089a2d1b
#
_entry.id   a9e968a49a43b519da535c4d089a2d1b
#
_cell.length_a   1.000
_cell.length_b   1.000
_cell.length_c   1.000
_cell.angle_alpha   90.00
_cell.angle_beta   90.00
_cell.angle_gamma   90.00
#
_symmetry.space_group_name_H-M   'P 1'
#
loop_
_entity.id
_entity.type
_entity.pdbx_description
1 polymer ?
#
loop_
_entity_poly.entity_id
_entity_poly.type
_entity_poly.pdbx_seq_one_letter_code
_entity_poly.pdbx_strand_id
1 'polypeptide(L)'
;MKNLNELYEVVLNRKTNRVEGSYTSYLFDKGLDKILKKIGEESAEVIIAAKNDDKSELVYEISDLLYHLTVLMVEKGVDYKDIDEELEKRRK
;
A
#
# COMPACT_ATOMS: atom_id res chain seq x y z
N MET A 1 8.34 -12.28 -0.96
CA MET A 1 7.00 -12.05 -0.38
C MET A 1 5.96 -12.86 -1.15
N LYS A 2 5.16 -13.65 -0.45
CA LYS A 2 4.27 -14.61 -1.09
C LYS A 2 2.92 -14.03 -1.50
N ASN A 3 2.39 -13.10 -0.71
CA ASN A 3 1.08 -12.50 -0.99
C ASN A 3 0.91 -11.20 -0.21
N LEU A 4 -0.22 -10.54 -0.44
CA LEU A 4 -0.52 -9.26 0.20
C LEU A 4 -0.77 -9.38 1.71
N ASN A 5 -1.23 -10.54 2.19
CA ASN A 5 -1.38 -10.75 3.63
C ASN A 5 -0.04 -10.71 4.34
N GLU A 6 0.99 -11.26 3.73
CA GLU A 6 2.36 -11.20 4.27
C GLU A 6 2.86 -9.75 4.31
N LEU A 7 2.60 -8.98 3.26
CA LEU A 7 2.93 -7.55 3.25
C LEU A 7 2.20 -6.83 4.39
N TYR A 8 0.93 -7.12 4.58
CA TYR A 8 0.15 -6.52 5.67
C TYR A 8 0.80 -6.78 7.03
N GLU A 9 1.21 -8.02 7.29
CA GLU A 9 1.84 -8.38 8.56
C GLU A 9 3.15 -7.65 8.77
N VAL A 10 3.98 -7.50 7.73
CA VAL A 10 5.23 -6.75 7.81
C VAL A 10 4.95 -5.28 8.15
N VAL A 11 3.97 -4.67 7.47
CA VAL A 11 3.61 -3.27 7.68
C VAL A 11 3.05 -3.07 9.10
N LEU A 12 2.17 -3.97 9.55
CA LEU A 12 1.62 -3.93 10.89
C LEU A 12 2.72 -4.01 11.94
N ASN A 13 3.70 -4.87 11.73
CA ASN A 13 4.84 -4.98 12.64
C ASN A 13 5.62 -3.66 12.74
N ARG A 14 5.80 -2.95 11.63
CA ARG A 14 6.51 -1.66 11.62
C ARG A 14 5.72 -0.56 12.32
N LYS A 15 4.40 -0.68 12.40
CA LYS A 15 3.58 0.25 13.17
C LYS A 15 3.72 0.00 14.68
N THR A 16 3.66 -1.26 15.09
CA THR A 16 3.71 -1.63 16.51
C THR A 16 5.12 -1.63 17.07
N ASN A 17 6.10 -1.98 16.25
CA ASN A 17 7.52 -2.05 16.62
C ASN A 17 8.32 -1.16 15.67
N ARG A 18 8.42 0.11 16.02
CA ARG A 18 9.14 1.09 15.20
C ARG A 18 10.60 0.66 15.01
N VAL A 19 11.09 0.80 13.78
CA VAL A 19 12.47 0.49 13.43
C VAL A 19 13.10 1.75 12.87
N GLU A 20 14.18 2.22 13.50
CA GLU A 20 14.91 3.39 13.02
C GLU A 20 15.45 3.11 11.62
N GLY A 21 15.26 4.07 10.72
CA GLY A 21 15.67 3.93 9.33
C GLY A 21 14.64 3.24 8.44
N SER A 22 13.57 2.69 9.00
CA SER A 22 12.48 2.08 8.23
C SER A 22 11.59 3.17 7.63
N TYR A 23 11.40 3.12 6.32
CA TYR A 23 10.47 4.02 5.64
C TYR A 23 9.03 3.80 6.12
N THR A 24 8.63 2.55 6.37
CA THR A 24 7.29 2.23 6.86
C THR A 24 7.05 2.84 8.23
N SER A 25 8.01 2.69 9.15
CA SER A 25 7.92 3.32 10.46
C SER A 25 7.85 4.84 10.35
N TYR A 26 8.62 5.44 9.44
CA TYR A 26 8.58 6.88 9.17
C TYR A 26 7.18 7.32 8.75
N LEU A 27 6.51 6.57 7.87
CA LEU A 27 5.15 6.92 7.43
C LEU A 27 4.18 6.94 8.60
N PHE A 28 4.24 5.96 9.50
CA PHE A 28 3.38 5.93 10.68
C PHE A 28 3.70 7.08 11.63
N ASP A 29 4.98 7.44 11.77
CA ASP A 29 5.38 8.57 12.60
C ASP A 29 4.86 9.89 12.04
N LYS A 30 4.85 10.06 10.73
CA LYS A 30 4.32 11.27 10.08
C LYS A 30 2.79 11.33 10.11
N GLY A 31 2.13 10.18 10.09
CA GLY A 31 0.69 10.09 10.26
C GLY A 31 -0.12 10.08 8.97
N LEU A 32 -1.42 10.14 9.14
CA LEU A 32 -2.40 9.91 8.08
C LEU A 32 -2.24 10.83 6.88
N ASP A 33 -2.04 12.12 7.09
CA ASP A 33 -1.96 13.06 5.98
C ASP A 33 -0.77 12.76 5.05
N LYS A 34 0.35 12.36 5.62
CA LYS A 34 1.51 11.97 4.82
C LYS A 34 1.24 10.69 4.02
N ILE A 35 0.59 9.72 4.65
CA ILE A 35 0.21 8.47 3.99
C ILE A 35 -0.72 8.76 2.81
N LEU A 36 -1.73 9.60 3.02
CA LEU A 36 -2.68 9.96 1.97
C LEU A 36 -2.02 10.72 0.82
N LYS A 37 -1.10 11.62 1.14
CA LYS A 37 -0.33 12.35 0.12
C LYS A 37 0.46 11.38 -0.76
N LYS A 38 1.10 10.39 -0.15
CA LYS A 38 1.86 9.38 -0.90
C LYS A 38 0.96 8.57 -1.82
N ILE A 39 -0.22 8.20 -1.37
CA ILE A 39 -1.18 7.45 -2.21
C ILE A 39 -1.57 8.28 -3.43
N GLY A 40 -1.82 9.57 -3.26
CA GLY A 40 -2.12 10.46 -4.39
C GLY A 40 -0.98 10.51 -5.39
N GLU A 41 0.25 10.67 -4.91
CA GLU A 41 1.45 10.71 -5.75
C GLU A 41 1.65 9.38 -6.49
N GLU A 42 1.54 8.24 -5.80
CA GLU A 42 1.75 6.92 -6.41
C GLU A 42 0.65 6.57 -7.41
N SER A 43 -0.58 7.03 -7.18
CA SER A 43 -1.68 6.84 -8.13
C SER A 43 -1.36 7.56 -9.45
N ALA A 44 -0.83 8.78 -9.38
CA ALA A 44 -0.41 9.53 -10.57
C ALA A 44 0.73 8.80 -11.29
N GLU A 45 1.69 8.24 -10.55
CA GLU A 45 2.80 7.49 -11.14
C GLU A 45 2.33 6.24 -11.90
N VAL A 46 1.30 5.54 -11.39
CA VAL A 46 0.71 4.40 -12.08
C VAL A 46 0.11 4.84 -13.42
N ILE A 47 -0.60 5.96 -13.43
CA ILE A 47 -1.21 6.50 -14.67
C ILE A 47 -0.13 6.79 -15.69
N ILE A 48 0.94 7.46 -15.28
CA ILE A 48 2.05 7.82 -16.18
C ILE A 48 2.74 6.55 -16.70
N ALA A 49 3.04 5.60 -15.82
CA ALA A 49 3.70 4.35 -16.20
C ALA A 49 2.86 3.55 -17.20
N ALA A 50 1.53 3.53 -17.01
CA ALA A 50 0.63 2.81 -17.91
C ALA A 50 0.66 3.40 -19.34
N LYS A 51 0.87 4.71 -19.46
CA LYS A 51 0.94 5.37 -20.76
C LYS A 51 2.26 5.15 -21.49
N ASN A 52 3.31 4.78 -20.77
CA ASN A 52 4.65 4.62 -21.34
C ASN A 52 4.91 3.24 -21.98
N ASP A 53 3.96 2.32 -21.89
CA ASP A 53 4.05 0.99 -22.49
C ASP A 53 5.31 0.21 -22.08
N ASP A 54 5.68 0.32 -20.83
CA ASP A 54 6.82 -0.39 -20.23
C ASP A 54 6.29 -1.25 -19.07
N LYS A 55 6.25 -2.56 -19.27
CA LYS A 55 5.69 -3.48 -18.29
C LYS A 55 6.42 -3.42 -16.95
N SER A 56 7.75 -3.33 -16.96
CA SER A 56 8.51 -3.34 -15.70
C SER A 56 8.28 -2.07 -14.88
N GLU A 57 8.16 -0.92 -15.56
CA GLU A 57 7.82 0.34 -14.91
C GLU A 57 6.42 0.28 -14.30
N LEU A 58 5.46 -0.26 -15.04
CA LEU A 58 4.09 -0.37 -14.56
C LEU A 58 4.00 -1.31 -13.34
N VAL A 59 4.70 -2.45 -13.39
CA VAL A 59 4.75 -3.37 -12.24
C VAL A 59 5.34 -2.66 -11.02
N TYR A 60 6.41 -1.90 -11.20
CA TYR A 60 7.04 -1.14 -10.12
C TYR A 60 6.04 -0.15 -9.49
N GLU A 61 5.36 0.64 -10.31
CA GLU A 61 4.46 1.67 -9.79
C GLU A 61 3.18 1.08 -9.17
N ILE A 62 2.63 0.01 -9.74
CA ILE A 62 1.50 -0.69 -9.11
C ILE A 62 1.91 -1.26 -7.76
N SER A 63 3.11 -1.86 -7.68
CA SER A 63 3.62 -2.42 -6.43
C SER A 63 3.77 -1.33 -5.37
N ASP A 64 4.26 -0.15 -5.76
CA ASP A 64 4.43 0.98 -4.86
C ASP A 64 3.08 1.49 -4.36
N LEU A 65 2.09 1.58 -5.25
CA LEU A 65 0.73 1.97 -4.86
C LEU A 65 0.12 0.95 -3.88
N LEU A 66 0.22 -0.35 -4.18
CA LEU A 66 -0.29 -1.40 -3.31
C LEU A 66 0.38 -1.36 -1.94
N TYR A 67 1.67 -1.08 -1.89
CA TYR A 67 2.39 -0.92 -0.64
C TYR A 67 1.81 0.22 0.20
N HIS A 68 1.64 1.41 -0.41
CA HIS A 68 1.11 2.56 0.33
C HIS A 68 -0.35 2.38 0.72
N LEU A 69 -1.15 1.71 -0.12
CA LEU A 69 -2.53 1.36 0.26
C LEU A 69 -2.53 0.41 1.46
N THR A 70 -1.58 -0.52 1.52
CA THR A 70 -1.46 -1.42 2.67
C THR A 70 -1.12 -0.64 3.95
N VAL A 71 -0.25 0.36 3.85
CA VAL A 71 0.06 1.24 4.99
C VAL A 71 -1.21 1.95 5.47
N LEU A 72 -2.00 2.49 4.55
CA LEU A 72 -3.28 3.13 4.89
C LEU A 72 -4.23 2.14 5.56
N MET A 73 -4.32 0.93 5.04
CA MET A 73 -5.19 -0.10 5.59
C MET A 73 -4.82 -0.40 7.04
N VAL A 74 -3.54 -0.57 7.32
CA VAL A 74 -3.05 -0.80 8.69
C VAL A 74 -3.39 0.39 9.58
N GLU A 75 -3.17 1.61 9.09
CA GLU A 75 -3.46 2.82 9.86
C GLU A 75 -4.96 2.92 10.22
N LYS A 76 -5.84 2.49 9.33
CA LYS A 76 -7.29 2.60 9.50
C LYS A 76 -7.95 1.33 10.04
N GLY A 77 -7.17 0.27 10.28
CA GLY A 77 -7.72 -0.99 10.80
C GLY A 77 -8.52 -1.79 9.78
N VAL A 78 -8.23 -1.64 8.50
CA VAL A 78 -8.83 -2.42 7.41
C VAL A 78 -7.84 -3.49 6.99
N ASP A 79 -8.27 -4.74 6.84
CA ASP A 79 -7.39 -5.81 6.37
C ASP A 79 -7.83 -6.35 4.99
N TYR A 80 -7.03 -7.25 4.42
CA TYR A 80 -7.34 -7.79 3.10
C TYR A 80 -8.57 -8.70 3.10
N LYS A 81 -8.94 -9.27 4.24
CA LYS A 81 -10.18 -10.01 4.37
C LYS A 81 -11.39 -9.11 4.13
N ASP A 82 -11.35 -7.89 4.69
CA ASP A 82 -12.41 -6.91 4.45
C ASP A 82 -12.55 -6.59 2.97
N ILE A 83 -11.41 -6.43 2.28
CA ILE A 83 -11.38 -6.14 0.85
C ILE A 83 -11.93 -7.33 0.05
N ASP A 84 -11.49 -8.55 0.37
CA ASP A 84 -11.95 -9.76 -0.30
C ASP A 84 -13.47 -9.94 -0.16
N GLU A 85 -14.00 -9.68 1.02
CA GLU A 85 -15.45 -9.78 1.27
C GLU A 85 -16.23 -8.78 0.42
N GLU A 86 -15.73 -7.55 0.31
CA GLU A 86 -16.37 -6.53 -0.52
C GLU A 86 -16.32 -6.89 -2.00
N LEU A 87 -15.18 -7.38 -2.48
CA LEU A 87 -15.03 -7.80 -3.86
C LEU A 87 -15.94 -8.99 -4.19
N GLU A 88 -16.09 -9.93 -3.27
CA GLU A 88 -16.98 -11.09 -3.47
C GLU A 88 -18.42 -10.63 -3.63
N LYS A 89 -18.87 -9.63 -2.88
CA LYS A 89 -20.21 -9.06 -3.04
C LYS A 89 -20.44 -8.47 -4.43
N ARG A 90 -19.38 -7.97 -5.07
CA ARG A 90 -19.47 -7.34 -6.40
C ARG A 90 -19.34 -8.35 -7.54
N ARG A 91 -19.01 -9.57 -7.21
CA ARG A 91 -18.82 -10.63 -8.20
C ARG A 91 -20.17 -11.04 -8.79
N LYS A 92 -20.22 -11.10 -10.11
CA LYS A 92 -21.44 -11.48 -10.84
C LYS A 92 -21.27 -12.81 -11.56
#